data_663caf4b5de92a2eb7a9b96301a952fc
#
_entry.id   663caf4b5de92a2eb7a9b96301a952fc
#
_cell.length_a   1.000
_cell.length_b   1.000
_cell.length_c   1.000
_cell.angle_alpha   90.00
_cell.angle_beta   90.00
_cell.angle_gamma   90.00
#
_symmetry.space_group_name_H-M   'P 1'
#
loop_
_entity.id
_entity.type
_entity.pdbx_description
1 polymer ?
#
loop_
_entity_poly.entity_id
_entity_poly.type
_entity_poly.pdbx_seq_one_letter_code
_entity_poly.pdbx_strand_id
1 'polypeptide(L)'
;RKECEEEYAFVKNYLQKLNIPLVYYEIDSYEKGKFTESEARQIRYQKFLEVCHEYHANILLTAHHADDLTETILMRLLRGSSLKGYAGIKQVSFYEDVTLLRPLLTRNKKEIYGYLKKQNIPFVHDKSNDSNDYIRNRIRHEILPLLERENPYYYQKFLSFSELLQEKTNLIDEEISKVKKDVLVNNKIDILRFKNYSKAMQNAFCEDYLYQIYQENITKLTKKHLNIFMNLLLGKKENAYYEFPMDYLFIKNEGYAFLKKKETIKPFCYSLEDYLVLDDK
;
A
#
# COMPACT_ATOMS: atom_id res chain seq x y z
N ARG A 1 19.09 17.26 12.96
CA ARG A 1 18.50 17.89 14.17
C ARG A 1 19.27 17.34 15.39
N LYS A 2 19.57 18.19 16.38
CA LYS A 2 20.30 17.80 17.61
C LYS A 2 19.63 16.63 18.35
N GLU A 3 18.30 16.60 18.34
CA GLU A 3 17.49 15.51 18.91
C GLU A 3 17.73 14.17 18.20
N CYS A 4 17.85 14.16 16.86
CA CYS A 4 18.15 12.93 16.11
C CYS A 4 19.55 12.37 16.45
N GLU A 5 20.52 13.24 16.73
CA GLU A 5 21.87 12.81 17.14
C GLU A 5 21.85 12.17 18.55
N GLU A 6 21.08 12.73 19.48
CA GLU A 6 20.90 12.18 20.82
C GLU A 6 20.20 10.82 20.79
N GLU A 7 19.12 10.68 19.97
CA GLU A 7 18.43 9.41 19.75
C GLU A 7 19.34 8.37 19.11
N TYR A 8 20.09 8.75 18.08
CA TYR A 8 21.08 7.86 17.44
C TYR A 8 22.13 7.38 18.43
N ALA A 9 22.73 8.30 19.21
CA ALA A 9 23.74 7.95 20.21
C ALA A 9 23.17 6.99 21.28
N PHE A 10 21.93 7.22 21.71
CA PHE A 10 21.24 6.34 22.66
C PHE A 10 21.07 4.93 22.08
N VAL A 11 20.51 4.79 20.87
CA VAL A 11 20.29 3.49 20.21
C VAL A 11 21.63 2.78 19.99
N LYS A 12 22.63 3.49 19.48
CA LYS A 12 23.97 2.95 19.25
C LYS A 12 24.59 2.37 20.52
N ASN A 13 24.59 3.13 21.62
CA ASN A 13 25.14 2.69 22.90
C ASN A 13 24.37 1.48 23.47
N TYR A 14 23.05 1.45 23.29
CA TYR A 14 22.23 0.34 23.76
C TYR A 14 22.49 -0.94 22.97
N LEU A 15 22.54 -0.87 21.64
CA LEU A 15 22.80 -2.03 20.77
C LEU A 15 24.23 -2.56 20.91
N GLN A 16 25.22 -1.70 21.13
CA GLN A 16 26.57 -2.12 21.41
C GLN A 16 26.68 -3.02 22.67
N LYS A 17 25.94 -2.71 23.74
CA LYS A 17 25.87 -3.55 24.95
C LYS A 17 25.27 -4.94 24.69
N LEU A 18 24.44 -5.05 23.66
CA LEU A 18 23.76 -6.28 23.27
C LEU A 18 24.50 -7.04 22.14
N ASN A 19 25.63 -6.51 21.65
CA ASN A 19 26.35 -7.02 20.48
C ASN A 19 25.46 -7.15 19.22
N ILE A 20 24.53 -6.20 19.05
CA ILE A 20 23.65 -6.14 17.87
C ILE A 20 24.21 -5.10 16.89
N PRO A 21 24.44 -5.45 15.60
CA PRO A 21 24.90 -4.48 14.61
C PRO A 21 23.86 -3.39 14.37
N LEU A 22 24.31 -2.17 14.20
CA LEU A 22 23.48 -1.01 13.86
C LEU A 22 23.83 -0.54 12.45
N VAL A 23 22.83 -0.47 11.58
CA VAL A 23 22.93 0.19 10.28
C VAL A 23 22.16 1.52 10.37
N TYR A 24 22.82 2.60 9.96
CA TYR A 24 22.26 3.94 10.02
C TYR A 24 22.31 4.58 8.63
N TYR A 25 21.19 5.14 8.20
CA TYR A 25 21.09 5.91 6.97
C TYR A 25 20.55 7.31 7.28
N GLU A 26 21.22 8.31 6.74
CA GLU A 26 20.75 9.68 6.74
C GLU A 26 20.10 10.00 5.39
N ILE A 27 18.91 10.58 5.42
CA ILE A 27 18.20 10.98 4.20
C ILE A 27 18.45 12.48 4.01
N ASP A 28 19.49 12.83 3.26
CA ASP A 28 19.97 14.21 3.06
C ASP A 28 18.96 15.16 2.43
N SER A 29 17.93 14.61 1.78
CA SER A 29 16.95 15.39 1.02
C SER A 29 15.69 15.74 1.80
N TYR A 30 15.65 15.54 3.12
CA TYR A 30 14.49 15.89 3.95
C TYR A 30 14.44 17.39 4.26
N GLU A 31 14.47 18.23 3.23
CA GLU A 31 14.06 19.63 3.38
C GLU A 31 12.54 19.65 3.66
N LYS A 32 12.15 20.39 4.72
CA LYS A 32 10.73 20.53 5.10
C LYS A 32 9.90 20.91 3.88
N GLY A 33 8.96 20.03 3.51
CA GLY A 33 7.98 20.25 2.45
C GLY A 33 8.28 19.60 1.10
N LYS A 34 9.41 18.93 0.89
CA LYS A 34 9.71 18.23 -0.37
C LYS A 34 9.13 16.84 -0.50
N PHE A 35 8.82 16.15 0.63
CA PHE A 35 8.26 14.79 0.61
C PHE A 35 6.95 14.69 1.39
N THR A 36 6.01 13.96 0.83
CA THR A 36 4.82 13.51 1.54
C THR A 36 5.17 12.39 2.52
N GLU A 37 4.31 12.15 3.53
CA GLU A 37 4.46 11.01 4.46
C GLU A 37 4.58 9.66 3.70
N SER A 38 3.86 9.54 2.59
CA SER A 38 3.89 8.34 1.73
C SER A 38 5.25 8.14 1.06
N GLU A 39 5.83 9.19 0.49
CA GLU A 39 7.15 9.14 -0.15
C GLU A 39 8.26 8.83 0.86
N ALA A 40 8.23 9.49 2.02
CA ALA A 40 9.18 9.22 3.10
C ALA A 40 9.09 7.76 3.59
N ARG A 41 7.86 7.20 3.64
CA ARG A 41 7.63 5.80 3.95
C ARG A 41 8.24 4.89 2.88
N GLN A 42 8.02 5.17 1.60
CA GLN A 42 8.53 4.38 0.48
C GLN A 42 10.06 4.32 0.50
N ILE A 43 10.74 5.47 0.65
CA ILE A 43 12.21 5.55 0.77
C ILE A 43 12.70 4.69 1.95
N ARG A 44 12.04 4.78 3.10
CA ARG A 44 12.40 4.00 4.29
C ARG A 44 12.31 2.49 4.04
N TYR A 45 11.22 2.02 3.40
CA TYR A 45 11.05 0.60 3.12
C TYR A 45 12.04 0.10 2.07
N GLN A 46 12.37 0.91 1.08
CA GLN A 46 13.42 0.59 0.12
C GLN A 46 14.78 0.40 0.82
N LYS A 47 15.13 1.30 1.76
CA LYS A 47 16.37 1.16 2.55
C LYS A 47 16.34 -0.08 3.45
N PHE A 48 15.20 -0.44 4.01
CA PHE A 48 15.08 -1.70 4.76
C PHE A 48 15.34 -2.92 3.87
N LEU A 49 14.84 -2.94 2.63
CA LEU A 49 15.13 -4.03 1.68
C LEU A 49 16.61 -4.12 1.33
N GLU A 50 17.25 -2.99 1.01
CA GLU A 50 18.68 -2.94 0.73
C GLU A 50 19.48 -3.58 1.86
N VAL A 51 19.18 -3.25 3.12
CA VAL A 51 19.82 -3.85 4.30
C VAL A 51 19.48 -5.33 4.43
N CYS A 52 18.24 -5.72 4.21
CA CYS A 52 17.86 -7.14 4.26
C CYS A 52 18.66 -7.96 3.24
N HIS A 53 18.82 -7.46 2.02
CA HIS A 53 19.61 -8.15 0.98
C HIS A 53 21.10 -8.19 1.34
N GLU A 54 21.66 -7.09 1.84
CA GLU A 54 23.06 -7.01 2.27
C GLU A 54 23.39 -8.05 3.36
N TYR A 55 22.49 -8.22 4.32
CA TYR A 55 22.65 -9.15 5.44
C TYR A 55 22.02 -10.53 5.20
N HIS A 56 21.52 -10.81 3.98
CA HIS A 56 20.80 -12.04 3.64
C HIS A 56 19.64 -12.36 4.60
N ALA A 57 18.97 -11.30 5.08
CA ALA A 57 17.83 -11.41 5.96
C ALA A 57 16.53 -11.53 5.16
N ASN A 58 15.77 -12.58 5.39
CA ASN A 58 14.48 -12.82 4.75
C ASN A 58 13.28 -12.38 5.62
N ILE A 59 13.54 -11.82 6.80
CA ILE A 59 12.53 -11.33 7.74
C ILE A 59 12.89 -9.93 8.21
N LEU A 60 11.95 -9.01 8.10
CA LEU A 60 12.00 -7.64 8.63
C LEU A 60 10.98 -7.48 9.75
N LEU A 61 11.42 -7.07 10.92
CA LEU A 61 10.53 -6.77 12.05
C LEU A 61 10.28 -5.27 12.13
N THR A 62 9.03 -4.88 12.36
CA THR A 62 8.68 -3.49 12.68
C THR A 62 7.88 -3.40 13.96
N ALA A 63 8.05 -2.31 14.71
CA ALA A 63 7.43 -2.09 16.02
C ALA A 63 6.01 -1.49 15.95
N HIS A 64 5.25 -1.72 14.86
CA HIS A 64 3.85 -1.31 14.83
C HIS A 64 3.06 -2.04 15.92
N HIS A 65 2.19 -1.31 16.61
CA HIS A 65 1.39 -1.81 17.72
C HIS A 65 -0.11 -1.61 17.50
N ALA A 66 -0.95 -2.04 18.43
CA ALA A 66 -2.40 -2.04 18.28
C ALA A 66 -3.00 -0.64 18.06
N ASP A 67 -2.41 0.40 18.69
CA ASP A 67 -2.88 1.77 18.48
C ASP A 67 -2.59 2.24 17.06
N ASP A 68 -1.43 1.87 16.45
CA ASP A 68 -1.15 2.17 15.04
C ASP A 68 -2.17 1.52 14.08
N LEU A 69 -2.62 0.29 14.40
CA LEU A 69 -3.67 -0.38 13.67
C LEU A 69 -4.99 0.41 13.76
N THR A 70 -5.37 0.79 14.97
CA THR A 70 -6.61 1.57 15.23
C THR A 70 -6.55 2.91 14.51
N GLU A 71 -5.46 3.67 14.65
CA GLU A 71 -5.22 4.93 13.93
C GLU A 71 -5.38 4.75 12.42
N THR A 72 -4.77 3.70 11.87
CA THR A 72 -4.81 3.42 10.43
C THR A 72 -6.22 3.11 9.95
N ILE A 73 -7.00 2.31 10.69
CA ILE A 73 -8.39 1.99 10.35
C ILE A 73 -9.24 3.26 10.39
N LEU A 74 -9.13 4.06 11.45
CA LEU A 74 -9.87 5.33 11.59
C LEU A 74 -9.53 6.31 10.46
N MET A 75 -8.25 6.49 10.14
CA MET A 75 -7.83 7.34 9.02
C MET A 75 -8.43 6.88 7.70
N ARG A 76 -8.49 5.57 7.45
CA ARG A 76 -9.05 5.00 6.22
C ARG A 76 -10.57 5.12 6.17
N LEU A 77 -11.26 5.00 7.31
CA LEU A 77 -12.71 5.26 7.40
C LEU A 77 -13.03 6.72 7.07
N LEU A 78 -12.24 7.67 7.57
CA LEU A 78 -12.44 9.10 7.32
C LEU A 78 -12.17 9.49 5.86
N ARG A 79 -11.19 8.87 5.21
CA ARG A 79 -10.80 9.20 3.82
C ARG A 79 -11.54 8.39 2.77
N GLY A 80 -12.15 7.28 3.14
CA GLY A 80 -12.62 6.24 2.24
C GLY A 80 -11.48 5.30 1.83
N SER A 81 -11.78 4.01 1.68
CA SER A 81 -10.81 2.99 1.28
C SER A 81 -11.51 1.80 0.62
N SER A 82 -10.74 0.87 0.05
CA SER A 82 -11.22 -0.45 -0.33
C SER A 82 -11.43 -1.34 0.91
N LEU A 83 -12.12 -2.46 0.74
CA LEU A 83 -12.29 -3.44 1.83
C LEU A 83 -10.95 -3.92 2.38
N LYS A 84 -9.98 -4.23 1.50
CA LYS A 84 -8.59 -4.55 1.88
C LYS A 84 -7.92 -3.40 2.66
N GLY A 85 -8.20 -2.18 2.24
CA GLY A 85 -7.70 -1.00 2.93
C GLY A 85 -8.26 -0.89 4.35
N TYR A 86 -9.55 -1.04 4.56
CA TYR A 86 -10.17 -0.99 5.88
C TYR A 86 -9.64 -2.06 6.85
N ALA A 87 -9.12 -3.18 6.35
CA ALA A 87 -8.46 -4.18 7.18
C ALA A 87 -7.20 -3.67 7.92
N GLY A 88 -6.70 -2.49 7.57
CA GLY A 88 -5.61 -1.84 8.32
C GLY A 88 -4.24 -2.47 8.08
N ILE A 89 -3.48 -2.62 9.16
CA ILE A 89 -2.12 -3.16 9.17
C ILE A 89 -2.19 -4.67 9.43
N LYS A 90 -1.54 -5.48 8.57
CA LYS A 90 -1.45 -6.94 8.77
C LYS A 90 -0.29 -7.29 9.71
N GLN A 91 -0.45 -8.31 10.53
CA GLN A 91 0.62 -8.82 11.39
C GLN A 91 1.78 -9.39 10.55
N VAL A 92 1.44 -10.11 9.48
CA VAL A 92 2.38 -10.64 8.49
C VAL A 92 2.03 -10.06 7.12
N SER A 93 3.01 -9.59 6.40
CA SER A 93 2.88 -9.16 5.01
C SER A 93 4.20 -9.40 4.28
N PHE A 94 4.16 -9.34 2.96
CA PHE A 94 5.34 -9.48 2.13
C PHE A 94 5.68 -8.13 1.50
N TYR A 95 6.96 -7.85 1.40
CA TYR A 95 7.49 -6.72 0.67
C TYR A 95 8.63 -7.25 -0.20
N GLU A 96 8.35 -7.41 -1.49
CA GLU A 96 9.15 -8.18 -2.44
C GLU A 96 9.39 -9.62 -1.92
N ASP A 97 10.64 -10.02 -1.73
CA ASP A 97 11.07 -11.33 -1.23
C ASP A 97 11.24 -11.38 0.30
N VAL A 98 11.00 -10.27 1.00
CA VAL A 98 11.16 -10.17 2.45
C VAL A 98 9.82 -10.30 3.17
N THR A 99 9.76 -11.14 4.20
CA THR A 99 8.61 -11.26 5.10
C THR A 99 8.65 -10.15 6.16
N LEU A 100 7.65 -9.29 6.14
CA LEU A 100 7.49 -8.20 7.11
C LEU A 100 6.59 -8.63 8.26
N LEU A 101 7.14 -8.73 9.45
CA LEU A 101 6.44 -9.11 10.68
C LEU A 101 6.24 -7.92 11.62
N ARG A 102 5.11 -7.92 12.34
CA ARG A 102 4.76 -6.92 13.35
C ARG A 102 4.35 -7.59 14.65
N PRO A 103 5.34 -8.05 15.46
CA PRO A 103 5.07 -8.84 16.64
C PRO A 103 4.25 -8.11 17.71
N LEU A 104 4.36 -6.77 17.76
CA LEU A 104 3.69 -5.94 18.76
C LEU A 104 2.26 -5.53 18.37
N LEU A 105 1.74 -5.97 17.22
CA LEU A 105 0.44 -5.52 16.71
C LEU A 105 -0.74 -5.92 17.62
N THR A 106 -0.56 -6.93 18.47
CA THR A 106 -1.56 -7.38 19.45
C THR A 106 -1.45 -6.66 20.80
N ARG A 107 -0.49 -5.73 20.97
CA ARG A 107 -0.24 -4.98 22.20
C ARG A 107 -0.50 -3.50 21.98
N ASN A 108 -1.09 -2.84 22.97
CA ASN A 108 -1.21 -1.39 22.95
C ASN A 108 0.05 -0.72 23.51
N LYS A 109 0.20 0.58 23.27
CA LYS A 109 1.35 1.38 23.71
C LYS A 109 1.54 1.35 25.24
N LYS A 110 0.44 1.34 25.99
CA LYS A 110 0.44 1.32 27.46
C LYS A 110 1.02 0.00 28.02
N GLU A 111 0.64 -1.13 27.42
CA GLU A 111 1.20 -2.45 27.76
C GLU A 111 2.70 -2.51 27.45
N ILE A 112 3.13 -1.97 26.29
CA ILE A 112 4.53 -1.91 25.89
C ILE A 112 5.34 -1.09 26.90
N TYR A 113 4.90 0.13 27.25
CA TYR A 113 5.57 0.93 28.25
C TYR A 113 5.60 0.28 29.64
N GLY A 114 4.50 -0.40 30.02
CA GLY A 114 4.45 -1.17 31.26
C GLY A 114 5.53 -2.27 31.30
N TYR A 115 5.71 -2.98 30.17
CA TYR A 115 6.74 -4.00 30.03
C TYR A 115 8.15 -3.39 30.08
N LEU A 116 8.43 -2.32 29.33
CA LEU A 116 9.74 -1.64 29.34
C LEU A 116 10.14 -1.19 30.74
N LYS A 117 9.22 -0.59 31.49
CA LYS A 117 9.44 -0.17 32.89
C LYS A 117 9.71 -1.36 33.79
N LYS A 118 8.91 -2.45 33.68
CA LYS A 118 9.09 -3.66 34.50
C LYS A 118 10.44 -4.34 34.26
N GLN A 119 10.93 -4.30 33.02
CA GLN A 119 12.20 -4.91 32.63
C GLN A 119 13.39 -3.95 32.72
N ASN A 120 13.19 -2.71 33.21
CA ASN A 120 14.20 -1.65 33.24
C ASN A 120 14.88 -1.42 31.88
N ILE A 121 14.12 -1.56 30.78
CA ILE A 121 14.61 -1.28 29.43
C ILE A 121 14.48 0.23 29.19
N PRO A 122 15.58 0.92 28.91
CA PRO A 122 15.53 2.35 28.65
C PRO A 122 14.88 2.64 27.28
N PHE A 123 14.18 3.77 27.16
CA PHE A 123 13.57 4.23 25.92
C PHE A 123 13.62 5.75 25.80
N VAL A 124 13.53 6.24 24.58
CA VAL A 124 13.48 7.66 24.25
C VAL A 124 12.08 8.03 23.80
N HIS A 125 11.63 9.22 24.14
CA HIS A 125 10.38 9.79 23.66
C HIS A 125 10.65 10.75 22.50
N ASP A 126 10.14 10.40 21.32
CA ASP A 126 10.22 11.27 20.15
C ASP A 126 9.19 12.41 20.26
N LYS A 127 9.68 13.62 20.48
CA LYS A 127 8.85 14.85 20.65
C LYS A 127 8.04 15.21 19.40
N SER A 128 8.39 14.72 18.21
CA SER A 128 7.61 14.96 17.00
C SER A 128 6.22 14.31 17.06
N ASN A 129 6.05 13.33 17.95
CA ASN A 129 4.76 12.72 18.22
C ASN A 129 3.79 13.61 19.02
N ASP A 130 4.27 14.68 19.62
CA ASP A 130 3.46 15.55 20.49
C ASP A 130 2.71 16.64 19.71
N SER A 131 3.03 16.87 18.42
CA SER A 131 2.35 17.86 17.59
C SER A 131 1.01 17.32 17.03
N ASN A 132 -0.02 18.17 16.97
CA ASN A 132 -1.32 17.84 16.37
C ASN A 132 -1.44 18.21 14.87
N ASP A 133 -0.34 18.50 14.20
CA ASP A 133 -0.34 18.93 12.79
C ASP A 133 -0.88 17.84 11.84
N TYR A 134 -0.65 16.58 12.20
CA TYR A 134 -1.06 15.44 11.40
C TYR A 134 -2.33 14.78 11.92
N ILE A 135 -3.19 14.32 11.02
CA ILE A 135 -4.44 13.61 11.36
C ILE A 135 -4.20 12.42 12.29
N ARG A 136 -3.07 11.70 12.11
CA ARG A 136 -2.68 10.56 12.94
C ARG A 136 -2.48 10.99 14.39
N ASN A 137 -1.78 12.10 14.62
CA ASN A 137 -1.54 12.62 15.96
C ASN A 137 -2.83 13.11 16.63
N ARG A 138 -3.73 13.76 15.87
CA ARG A 138 -5.06 14.14 16.39
C ARG A 138 -5.88 12.93 16.80
N ILE A 139 -5.90 11.87 15.99
CA ILE A 139 -6.57 10.61 16.36
C ILE A 139 -5.97 10.05 17.66
N ARG A 140 -4.64 10.00 17.75
CA ARG A 140 -3.91 9.50 18.92
C ARG A 140 -4.20 10.28 20.20
N HIS A 141 -4.23 11.61 20.12
CA HIS A 141 -4.35 12.48 21.31
C HIS A 141 -5.79 12.77 21.68
N GLU A 142 -6.72 12.76 20.75
CA GLU A 142 -8.09 13.22 20.95
C GLU A 142 -9.10 12.06 20.86
N ILE A 143 -8.95 11.12 19.92
CA ILE A 143 -9.94 10.08 19.67
C ILE A 143 -9.64 8.81 20.47
N LEU A 144 -8.39 8.31 20.45
CA LEU A 144 -8.05 7.09 21.18
C LEU A 144 -8.34 7.18 22.69
N PRO A 145 -8.09 8.31 23.40
CA PRO A 145 -8.46 8.45 24.81
C PRO A 145 -9.97 8.38 25.04
N LEU A 146 -10.79 8.86 24.09
CA LEU A 146 -12.25 8.72 24.16
C LEU A 146 -12.66 7.26 24.01
N LEU A 147 -12.09 6.55 23.04
CA LEU A 147 -12.33 5.12 22.85
C LEU A 147 -11.92 4.30 24.08
N GLU A 148 -10.74 4.61 24.68
CA GLU A 148 -10.26 3.93 25.89
C GLU A 148 -11.20 4.13 27.07
N ARG A 149 -11.81 5.33 27.20
CA ARG A 149 -12.79 5.65 28.26
C ARG A 149 -14.06 4.82 28.12
N GLU A 150 -14.55 4.66 26.87
CA GLU A 150 -15.76 3.86 26.60
C GLU A 150 -15.47 2.35 26.71
N ASN A 151 -14.28 1.92 26.25
CA ASN A 151 -13.86 0.52 26.32
C ASN A 151 -12.33 0.44 26.44
N PRO A 152 -11.78 0.12 27.63
CA PRO A 152 -10.34 -0.02 27.83
C PRO A 152 -9.65 -1.06 26.89
N TYR A 153 -10.43 -1.98 26.32
CA TYR A 153 -9.98 -3.00 25.40
C TYR A 153 -10.37 -2.70 23.93
N TYR A 154 -10.62 -1.42 23.59
CA TYR A 154 -11.02 -1.02 22.23
C TYR A 154 -10.06 -1.55 21.16
N TYR A 155 -8.76 -1.55 21.42
CA TYR A 155 -7.74 -2.01 20.49
C TYR A 155 -7.93 -3.49 20.09
N GLN A 156 -8.40 -4.36 21.01
CA GLN A 156 -8.71 -5.76 20.70
C GLN A 156 -9.92 -5.86 19.76
N LYS A 157 -10.89 -4.94 19.87
CA LYS A 157 -12.04 -4.90 18.95
C LYS A 157 -11.62 -4.49 17.54
N PHE A 158 -10.71 -3.51 17.44
CA PHE A 158 -10.12 -3.13 16.16
C PHE A 158 -9.25 -4.23 15.56
N LEU A 159 -8.51 -4.98 16.40
CA LEU A 159 -7.74 -6.14 15.94
C LEU A 159 -8.67 -7.23 15.38
N SER A 160 -9.70 -7.64 16.14
CA SER A 160 -10.67 -8.64 15.69
C SER A 160 -11.43 -8.18 14.43
N PHE A 161 -11.77 -6.89 14.31
CA PHE A 161 -12.36 -6.33 13.10
C PHE A 161 -11.40 -6.42 11.91
N SER A 162 -10.12 -6.09 12.10
CA SER A 162 -9.08 -6.21 11.09
C SER A 162 -8.91 -7.65 10.60
N GLU A 163 -8.83 -8.60 11.53
CA GLU A 163 -8.70 -10.04 11.24
C GLU A 163 -9.90 -10.57 10.45
N LEU A 164 -11.12 -10.21 10.87
CA LEU A 164 -12.34 -10.58 10.15
C LEU A 164 -12.34 -10.04 8.72
N LEU A 165 -11.96 -8.77 8.53
CA LEU A 165 -11.88 -8.19 7.18
C LEU A 165 -10.79 -8.85 6.34
N GLN A 166 -9.64 -9.19 6.93
CA GLN A 166 -8.57 -9.92 6.22
C GLN A 166 -9.04 -11.30 5.78
N GLU A 167 -9.71 -12.05 6.66
CA GLU A 167 -10.29 -13.35 6.32
C GLU A 167 -11.28 -13.22 5.14
N LYS A 168 -12.22 -12.28 5.21
CA LYS A 168 -13.21 -12.10 4.15
C LYS A 168 -12.57 -11.63 2.83
N THR A 169 -11.57 -10.77 2.89
CA THR A 169 -10.85 -10.35 1.68
C THR A 169 -10.03 -11.47 1.05
N ASN A 170 -9.44 -12.37 1.85
CA ASN A 170 -8.73 -13.55 1.32
C ASN A 170 -9.67 -14.48 0.57
N LEU A 171 -10.87 -14.75 1.11
CA LEU A 171 -11.90 -15.52 0.41
C LEU A 171 -12.31 -14.88 -0.93
N ILE A 172 -12.47 -13.56 -0.95
CA ILE A 172 -12.76 -12.83 -2.19
C ILE A 172 -11.60 -12.97 -3.19
N ASP A 173 -10.35 -12.89 -2.73
CA ASP A 173 -9.16 -13.03 -3.58
C ASP A 173 -9.06 -14.44 -4.21
N GLU A 174 -9.38 -15.47 -3.44
CA GLU A 174 -9.46 -16.85 -3.96
C GLU A 174 -10.51 -16.96 -5.07
N GLU A 175 -11.70 -16.42 -4.85
CA GLU A 175 -12.76 -16.43 -5.87
C GLU A 175 -12.39 -15.58 -7.09
N ILE A 176 -11.79 -14.38 -6.90
CA ILE A 176 -11.29 -13.56 -8.00
C ILE A 176 -10.23 -14.34 -8.81
N SER A 177 -9.38 -15.09 -8.15
CA SER A 177 -8.34 -15.90 -8.83
C SER A 177 -8.96 -16.98 -9.73
N LYS A 178 -10.09 -17.57 -9.33
CA LYS A 178 -10.86 -18.52 -10.18
C LYS A 178 -11.50 -17.78 -11.38
N VAL A 179 -12.14 -16.64 -11.11
CA VAL A 179 -12.74 -15.80 -12.16
C VAL A 179 -11.68 -15.36 -13.18
N LYS A 180 -10.49 -14.98 -12.74
CA LYS A 180 -9.39 -14.58 -13.65
C LYS A 180 -8.98 -15.71 -14.57
N LYS A 181 -8.85 -16.93 -14.06
CA LYS A 181 -8.49 -18.11 -14.88
C LYS A 181 -9.55 -18.40 -15.95
N ASP A 182 -10.80 -18.12 -15.68
CA ASP A 182 -11.91 -18.31 -16.64
C ASP A 182 -12.03 -17.14 -17.63
N VAL A 183 -11.97 -15.91 -17.12
CA VAL A 183 -12.29 -14.69 -17.87
C VAL A 183 -11.10 -14.13 -18.67
N LEU A 184 -9.86 -14.35 -18.23
CA LEU A 184 -8.69 -13.82 -18.92
C LEU A 184 -8.15 -14.81 -19.96
N VAL A 185 -8.21 -14.41 -21.22
CA VAL A 185 -7.63 -15.13 -22.36
C VAL A 185 -6.54 -14.25 -22.96
N ASN A 186 -5.30 -14.71 -22.94
CA ASN A 186 -4.12 -13.96 -23.42
C ASN A 186 -4.06 -12.53 -22.85
N ASN A 187 -4.26 -12.39 -21.54
CA ASN A 187 -4.32 -11.13 -20.81
C ASN A 187 -5.44 -10.17 -21.23
N LYS A 188 -6.43 -10.64 -22.00
CA LYS A 188 -7.62 -9.87 -22.38
C LYS A 188 -8.85 -10.43 -21.68
N ILE A 189 -9.78 -9.56 -21.29
CA ILE A 189 -11.04 -9.93 -20.65
C ILE A 189 -11.99 -10.46 -21.71
N ASP A 190 -12.39 -11.72 -21.63
CA ASP A 190 -13.51 -12.29 -22.40
C ASP A 190 -14.81 -11.74 -21.80
N ILE A 191 -15.47 -10.85 -22.55
CA ILE A 191 -16.66 -10.13 -22.09
C ILE A 191 -17.86 -11.07 -21.92
N LEU A 192 -17.97 -12.12 -22.74
CA LEU A 192 -19.07 -13.07 -22.66
C LEU A 192 -18.99 -13.86 -21.36
N ARG A 193 -17.81 -14.40 -21.03
CA ARG A 193 -17.57 -15.11 -19.78
C ARG A 193 -17.74 -14.18 -18.58
N PHE A 194 -17.18 -12.96 -18.66
CA PHE A 194 -17.27 -11.97 -17.60
C PHE A 194 -18.72 -11.62 -17.23
N LYS A 195 -19.62 -11.53 -18.22
CA LYS A 195 -21.04 -11.23 -18.01
C LYS A 195 -21.80 -12.31 -17.23
N ASN A 196 -21.31 -13.55 -17.18
CA ASN A 196 -21.95 -14.65 -16.45
C ASN A 196 -21.78 -14.54 -14.93
N TYR A 197 -20.88 -13.70 -14.44
CA TYR A 197 -20.65 -13.53 -13.02
C TYR A 197 -21.62 -12.51 -12.39
N SER A 198 -21.86 -12.66 -11.09
CA SER A 198 -22.67 -11.73 -10.31
C SER A 198 -22.07 -10.32 -10.35
N LYS A 199 -22.91 -9.29 -10.21
CA LYS A 199 -22.46 -7.88 -10.18
C LYS A 199 -21.39 -7.63 -9.10
N ALA A 200 -21.51 -8.29 -7.95
CA ALA A 200 -20.53 -8.20 -6.88
C ALA A 200 -19.15 -8.75 -7.31
N MET A 201 -19.15 -9.91 -8.00
CA MET A 201 -17.92 -10.53 -8.50
C MET A 201 -17.33 -9.73 -9.67
N GLN A 202 -18.16 -9.20 -10.54
CA GLN A 202 -17.73 -8.30 -11.62
C GLN A 202 -17.03 -7.05 -11.08
N ASN A 203 -17.59 -6.43 -10.04
CA ASN A 203 -16.96 -5.29 -9.36
C ASN A 203 -15.60 -5.67 -8.74
N ALA A 204 -15.57 -6.76 -7.97
CA ALA A 204 -14.35 -7.22 -7.31
C ALA A 204 -13.24 -7.58 -8.32
N PHE A 205 -13.60 -8.25 -9.42
CA PHE A 205 -12.66 -8.53 -10.52
C PHE A 205 -12.12 -7.24 -11.14
N CYS A 206 -12.97 -6.25 -11.44
CA CYS A 206 -12.54 -5.00 -12.06
C CYS A 206 -11.63 -4.19 -11.11
N GLU A 207 -11.94 -4.14 -9.80
CA GLU A 207 -11.06 -3.52 -8.80
C GLU A 207 -9.69 -4.18 -8.77
N ASP A 208 -9.65 -5.51 -8.73
CA ASP A 208 -8.40 -6.27 -8.71
C ASP A 208 -7.63 -6.14 -10.03
N TYR A 209 -8.29 -6.22 -11.18
CA TYR A 209 -7.68 -6.02 -12.51
C TYR A 209 -7.02 -4.64 -12.62
N LEU A 210 -7.72 -3.58 -12.23
CA LEU A 210 -7.19 -2.23 -12.23
C LEU A 210 -6.03 -2.08 -11.21
N TYR A 211 -6.16 -2.68 -10.04
CA TYR A 211 -5.09 -2.67 -9.03
C TYR A 211 -3.80 -3.29 -9.57
N GLN A 212 -3.87 -4.41 -10.26
CA GLN A 212 -2.69 -5.07 -10.84
C GLN A 212 -2.00 -4.24 -11.92
N ILE A 213 -2.78 -3.50 -12.71
CA ILE A 213 -2.22 -2.64 -13.76
C ILE A 213 -1.59 -1.38 -13.20
N TYR A 214 -2.25 -0.74 -12.23
CA TYR A 214 -1.81 0.54 -11.68
C TYR A 214 -0.86 0.42 -10.48
N GLN A 215 -0.89 -0.71 -9.76
CA GLN A 215 -0.04 -0.99 -8.60
C GLN A 215 0.06 0.21 -7.63
N GLU A 216 1.24 0.77 -7.44
CA GLU A 216 1.47 1.93 -6.55
C GLU A 216 0.70 3.18 -6.99
N ASN A 217 0.39 3.30 -8.27
CA ASN A 217 -0.35 4.41 -8.84
C ASN A 217 -1.87 4.27 -8.72
N ILE A 218 -2.38 3.26 -8.01
CA ILE A 218 -3.83 3.01 -7.85
C ILE A 218 -4.58 4.23 -7.28
N THR A 219 -3.91 5.09 -6.51
CA THR A 219 -4.47 6.33 -5.98
C THR A 219 -4.85 7.36 -7.05
N LYS A 220 -4.35 7.22 -8.27
CA LYS A 220 -4.76 8.03 -9.43
C LYS A 220 -6.13 7.63 -9.97
N LEU A 221 -6.63 6.44 -9.58
CA LEU A 221 -7.96 5.99 -9.90
C LEU A 221 -8.95 6.38 -8.80
N THR A 222 -10.15 6.74 -9.23
CA THR A 222 -11.28 7.03 -8.36
C THR A 222 -12.40 6.02 -8.61
N LYS A 223 -13.38 5.97 -7.72
CA LYS A 223 -14.59 5.17 -7.93
C LYS A 223 -15.30 5.49 -9.26
N LYS A 224 -15.17 6.73 -9.76
CA LYS A 224 -15.67 7.12 -11.08
C LYS A 224 -15.00 6.33 -12.21
N HIS A 225 -13.70 6.15 -12.15
CA HIS A 225 -12.95 5.38 -13.16
C HIS A 225 -13.36 3.90 -13.15
N LEU A 226 -13.55 3.30 -11.98
CA LEU A 226 -14.08 1.94 -11.87
C LEU A 226 -15.46 1.82 -12.53
N ASN A 227 -16.37 2.75 -12.24
CA ASN A 227 -17.69 2.76 -12.85
C ASN A 227 -17.63 2.91 -14.37
N ILE A 228 -16.75 3.77 -14.89
CA ILE A 228 -16.52 3.93 -16.34
C ILE A 228 -16.02 2.61 -16.93
N PHE A 229 -15.03 1.96 -16.31
CA PHE A 229 -14.48 0.69 -16.76
C PHE A 229 -15.58 -0.39 -16.85
N MET A 230 -16.37 -0.54 -15.79
CA MET A 230 -17.52 -1.45 -15.76
C MET A 230 -18.55 -1.14 -16.86
N ASN A 231 -18.91 0.13 -17.06
CA ASN A 231 -19.88 0.54 -18.06
C ASN A 231 -19.37 0.27 -19.49
N LEU A 232 -18.07 0.42 -19.72
CA LEU A 232 -17.46 0.10 -21.02
C LEU A 232 -17.47 -1.42 -21.28
N LEU A 233 -17.14 -2.25 -20.27
CA LEU A 233 -17.18 -3.70 -20.37
C LEU A 233 -18.59 -4.21 -20.68
N LEU A 234 -19.58 -3.76 -19.93
CA LEU A 234 -20.96 -4.24 -20.01
C LEU A 234 -21.80 -3.55 -21.10
N GLY A 235 -21.30 -2.42 -21.62
CA GLY A 235 -21.99 -1.62 -22.64
C GLY A 235 -22.25 -2.40 -23.94
N LYS A 236 -23.26 -1.97 -24.69
CA LYS A 236 -23.70 -2.64 -25.93
C LYS A 236 -22.76 -2.42 -27.13
N LYS A 237 -21.89 -1.39 -27.08
CA LYS A 237 -20.96 -1.13 -28.19
C LYS A 237 -19.94 -2.26 -28.28
N GLU A 238 -19.81 -2.85 -29.47
CA GLU A 238 -18.81 -3.91 -29.72
C GLU A 238 -17.40 -3.38 -29.73
N ASN A 239 -17.20 -2.18 -30.29
CA ASN A 239 -15.90 -1.49 -30.30
C ASN A 239 -15.99 -0.23 -29.45
N ALA A 240 -15.04 -0.06 -28.51
CA ALA A 240 -14.97 1.12 -27.67
C ALA A 240 -13.50 1.40 -27.29
N TYR A 241 -13.18 2.69 -27.24
CA TYR A 241 -11.91 3.21 -26.79
C TYR A 241 -12.17 4.26 -25.72
N TYR A 242 -11.33 4.28 -24.66
CA TYR A 242 -11.43 5.29 -23.62
C TYR A 242 -10.06 5.51 -22.96
N GLU A 243 -9.70 6.78 -22.75
CA GLU A 243 -8.43 7.15 -22.12
C GLU A 243 -8.59 7.16 -20.60
N PHE A 244 -7.75 6.36 -19.95
CA PHE A 244 -7.62 6.29 -18.50
C PHE A 244 -6.38 7.09 -18.03
N PRO A 245 -6.30 7.48 -16.75
CA PRO A 245 -5.12 8.16 -16.20
C PRO A 245 -3.81 7.45 -16.52
N MET A 246 -2.70 8.20 -16.54
CA MET A 246 -1.34 7.69 -16.78
C MET A 246 -1.13 7.01 -18.14
N ASP A 247 -1.77 7.56 -19.16
CA ASP A 247 -1.65 7.12 -20.56
C ASP A 247 -2.09 5.67 -20.81
N TYR A 248 -3.00 5.14 -19.98
CA TYR A 248 -3.65 3.88 -20.29
C TYR A 248 -4.85 4.08 -21.23
N LEU A 249 -4.95 3.20 -22.21
CA LEU A 249 -6.06 3.15 -23.16
C LEU A 249 -6.87 1.87 -22.92
N PHE A 250 -8.14 2.04 -22.59
CA PHE A 250 -9.09 0.93 -22.63
C PHE A 250 -9.46 0.65 -24.09
N ILE A 251 -9.36 -0.60 -24.46
CA ILE A 251 -9.71 -1.10 -25.81
C ILE A 251 -10.71 -2.24 -25.62
N LYS A 252 -11.82 -2.14 -26.35
CA LYS A 252 -12.81 -3.21 -26.49
C LYS A 252 -12.99 -3.51 -27.96
N ASN A 253 -12.80 -4.74 -28.36
CA ASN A 253 -12.93 -5.20 -29.73
C ASN A 253 -13.18 -6.71 -29.77
N GLU A 254 -14.02 -7.17 -30.69
CA GLU A 254 -14.28 -8.61 -30.99
C GLU A 254 -14.62 -9.46 -29.76
N GLY A 255 -15.38 -8.91 -28.82
CA GLY A 255 -15.78 -9.62 -27.60
C GLY A 255 -14.73 -9.61 -26.47
N TYR A 256 -13.57 -9.00 -26.68
CA TYR A 256 -12.51 -8.86 -25.69
C TYR A 256 -12.31 -7.41 -25.27
N ALA A 257 -11.80 -7.22 -24.03
CA ALA A 257 -11.39 -5.90 -23.56
C ALA A 257 -10.08 -5.97 -22.75
N PHE A 258 -9.31 -4.90 -22.80
CA PHE A 258 -8.04 -4.80 -22.04
C PHE A 258 -7.61 -3.34 -21.88
N LEU A 259 -6.69 -3.10 -20.96
CA LEU A 259 -5.97 -1.84 -20.85
C LEU A 259 -4.55 -1.99 -21.42
N LYS A 260 -4.16 -1.07 -22.30
CA LYS A 260 -2.81 -0.97 -22.86
C LYS A 260 -2.22 0.39 -22.50
N LYS A 261 -0.98 0.43 -22.08
CA LYS A 261 -0.25 1.71 -21.93
C LYS A 261 0.03 2.26 -23.33
N LYS A 262 -0.23 3.55 -23.56
CA LYS A 262 0.14 4.22 -24.80
C LYS A 262 1.65 4.16 -24.97
N GLU A 263 2.11 3.71 -26.11
CA GLU A 263 3.52 3.81 -26.48
C GLU A 263 3.81 5.28 -26.81
N THR A 264 4.73 5.87 -26.08
CA THR A 264 5.29 7.17 -26.47
C THR A 264 6.13 6.91 -27.72
N ILE A 265 5.63 7.28 -28.88
CA ILE A 265 6.42 7.32 -30.10
C ILE A 265 7.50 8.35 -29.82
N LYS A 266 8.75 7.90 -29.63
CA LYS A 266 9.88 8.81 -29.56
C LYS A 266 9.92 9.53 -30.92
N PRO A 267 9.89 10.88 -30.93
CA PRO A 267 10.10 11.59 -32.19
C PRO A 267 11.46 11.15 -32.72
N PHE A 268 11.48 10.54 -33.90
CA PHE A 268 12.71 10.26 -34.60
C PHE A 268 13.04 11.46 -35.45
N CYS A 269 14.27 11.92 -35.35
CA CYS A 269 14.81 12.98 -36.17
C CYS A 269 15.81 12.32 -37.13
N TYR A 270 15.55 12.39 -38.42
CA TYR A 270 16.53 12.02 -39.43
C TYR A 270 17.25 13.29 -39.87
N SER A 271 18.57 13.19 -40.03
CA SER A 271 19.29 14.25 -40.73
C SER A 271 18.97 14.17 -42.24
N LEU A 272 18.90 15.30 -42.90
CA LEU A 272 18.63 15.37 -44.36
C LEU A 272 19.69 14.67 -45.22
N GLU A 273 20.76 14.16 -44.61
CA GLU A 273 21.83 13.42 -45.26
C GLU A 273 21.57 11.91 -45.36
N ASP A 274 20.59 11.39 -44.63
CA ASP A 274 20.19 9.96 -44.69
C ASP A 274 19.05 9.80 -45.71
N TYR A 275 19.39 9.46 -46.95
CA TYR A 275 18.41 9.11 -47.97
C TYR A 275 17.75 7.77 -47.63
N LEU A 276 16.50 7.79 -47.15
CA LEU A 276 15.66 6.61 -47.12
C LEU A 276 15.09 6.35 -48.51
N VAL A 277 15.58 5.35 -49.19
CA VAL A 277 14.88 4.77 -50.35
C VAL A 277 13.74 3.93 -49.78
N LEU A 278 12.52 4.45 -49.88
CA LEU A 278 11.31 3.65 -49.64
C LEU A 278 11.14 2.78 -50.89
N ASP A 279 11.47 1.50 -50.81
CA ASP A 279 11.04 0.53 -51.80
C ASP A 279 9.52 0.38 -51.71
N ASP A 280 8.82 0.84 -52.74
CA ASP A 280 7.42 0.55 -52.99
C ASP A 280 7.24 -0.96 -53.18
N LYS A 281 6.64 -1.59 -52.15
CA LYS A 281 5.98 -2.89 -52.29
C LYS A 281 4.70 -2.91 -51.46
#